data_ad956bf82c038d5c66ad0ba8b63ca06e
#
_entry.id   ad956bf82c038d5c66ad0ba8b63ca06e
#
_cell.length_a   1.000
_cell.length_b   1.000
_cell.length_c   1.000
_cell.angle_alpha   90.00
_cell.angle_beta   90.00
_cell.angle_gamma   90.00
#
_symmetry.space_group_name_H-M   'P 1'
#
loop_
_entity.id
_entity.type
_entity.pdbx_description
1 polymer ?
#
loop_
_entity_poly.entity_id
_entity_poly.type
_entity_poly.pdbx_seq_one_letter_code
_entity_poly.pdbx_strand_id
1 'polypeptide(L)'
;MKTIESMINRNKRVYVRMGNDEICKRFFSQAEKEGFLFGGERPSAKHTSDYIAVLPDKTICYVGSIGRIAIGSGAENVLVIDAEEFLKP
;
A
#
# COMPACT_ATOMS: atom_id res chain seq x y z
N MET A 1 10.58 12.33 8.55
CA MET A 1 9.23 12.05 8.02
C MET A 1 9.23 10.76 7.21
N LYS A 2 8.27 9.87 7.49
CA LYS A 2 8.17 8.61 6.74
C LYS A 2 7.58 8.86 5.36
N THR A 3 8.15 8.22 4.35
CA THR A 3 7.61 8.27 2.99
C THR A 3 7.13 6.88 2.56
N ILE A 4 6.16 6.85 1.65
CA ILE A 4 5.69 5.59 1.08
C ILE A 4 6.81 4.96 0.26
N GLU A 5 7.60 5.79 -0.43
CA GLU A 5 8.75 5.33 -1.19
C GLU A 5 9.74 4.55 -0.31
N SER A 6 9.90 4.94 0.95
CA SER A 6 10.84 4.28 1.86
C SER A 6 10.44 2.84 2.22
N MET A 7 9.18 2.46 2.02
CA MET A 7 8.75 1.09 2.29
C MET A 7 8.95 0.15 1.10
N ILE A 8 9.27 0.67 -0.07
CA ILE A 8 9.48 -0.15 -1.27
C ILE A 8 10.64 -1.11 -1.05
N ASN A 9 10.42 -2.39 -1.36
CA ASN A 9 11.44 -3.42 -1.23
C ASN A 9 11.44 -4.29 -2.50
N ARG A 10 12.56 -4.27 -3.23
CA ARG A 10 12.67 -5.01 -4.49
C ARG A 10 12.75 -6.52 -4.30
N ASN A 11 13.08 -6.96 -3.09
CA ASN A 11 13.21 -8.38 -2.78
C ASN A 11 11.94 -8.97 -2.16
N LYS A 12 10.98 -8.12 -1.82
CA LYS A 12 9.73 -8.54 -1.20
C LYS A 12 8.54 -7.80 -1.81
N ARG A 13 7.37 -8.42 -1.74
CA ARG A 13 6.13 -7.75 -2.09
C ARG A 13 5.65 -6.96 -0.88
N VAL A 14 5.39 -5.68 -1.07
CA VAL A 14 4.94 -4.81 0.02
C VAL A 14 3.43 -4.64 -0.10
N TYR A 15 2.72 -5.12 0.92
CA TYR A 15 1.27 -4.96 1.02
C TYR A 15 0.96 -4.04 2.20
N VAL A 16 -0.01 -3.16 2.02
CA VAL A 16 -0.40 -2.19 3.04
C VAL A 16 -1.87 -2.41 3.40
N ARG A 17 -2.12 -2.59 4.69
CA ARG A 17 -3.47 -2.73 5.20
C ARG A 17 -4.05 -1.36 5.51
N MET A 18 -5.19 -1.03 4.90
CA MET A 18 -5.81 0.28 5.08
C MET A 18 -6.60 0.40 6.38
N GLY A 19 -7.48 -0.52 6.65
CA GLY A 19 -8.25 -0.54 7.88
C GLY A 19 -9.57 0.22 7.82
N ASN A 20 -9.56 1.51 7.47
CA ASN A 20 -10.76 2.31 7.37
C ASN A 20 -10.62 3.43 6.34
N ASP A 21 -11.74 4.15 6.10
CA ASP A 21 -11.82 5.17 5.05
C ASP A 21 -10.89 6.36 5.29
N GLU A 22 -10.80 6.81 6.52
CA GLU A 22 -9.96 7.96 6.86
C GLU A 22 -8.48 7.65 6.64
N ILE A 23 -8.05 6.48 7.09
CA ILE A 23 -6.68 6.02 6.91
C ILE A 23 -6.38 5.88 5.43
N CYS A 24 -7.31 5.30 4.67
CA CYS A 24 -7.17 5.15 3.22
C CYS A 24 -6.99 6.50 2.54
N LYS A 25 -7.81 7.49 2.87
CA LYS A 25 -7.71 8.84 2.30
C LYS A 25 -6.36 9.48 2.60
N ARG A 26 -5.90 9.37 3.84
CA ARG A 26 -4.63 9.95 4.25
C ARG A 26 -3.46 9.28 3.53
N PHE A 27 -3.49 7.97 3.44
CA PHE A 27 -2.43 7.22 2.77
C PHE A 27 -2.39 7.55 1.28
N PHE A 28 -3.53 7.52 0.60
CA PHE A 28 -3.58 7.81 -0.83
C PHE A 28 -3.25 9.26 -1.14
N SER A 29 -3.61 10.19 -0.27
CA SER A 29 -3.23 11.59 -0.43
C SER A 29 -1.70 11.74 -0.39
N GLN A 30 -1.04 11.07 0.52
CA GLN A 30 0.41 11.08 0.59
C GLN A 30 1.03 10.40 -0.64
N ALA A 31 0.47 9.27 -1.08
CA ALA A 31 0.95 8.57 -2.26
C ALA A 31 0.90 9.45 -3.50
N GLU A 32 -0.19 10.21 -3.66
CA GLU A 32 -0.32 11.15 -4.77
C GLU A 32 0.75 12.23 -4.71
N LYS A 33 1.01 12.78 -3.53
CA LYS A 33 2.05 13.79 -3.34
C LYS A 33 3.45 13.25 -3.65
N GLU A 34 3.67 11.98 -3.41
CA GLU A 34 4.96 11.34 -3.71
C GLU A 34 5.09 10.88 -5.16
N GLY A 35 4.06 11.08 -5.97
CA GLY A 35 4.10 10.74 -7.39
C GLY A 35 3.70 9.32 -7.72
N PHE A 36 3.06 8.61 -6.80
CA PHE A 36 2.54 7.27 -7.08
C PHE A 36 1.30 7.34 -7.95
N LEU A 37 1.10 6.31 -8.77
CA LEU A 37 -0.10 6.16 -9.58
C LEU A 37 -0.79 4.85 -9.26
N PHE A 38 -2.12 4.87 -9.27
CA PHE A 38 -2.94 3.68 -9.02
C PHE A 38 -3.54 3.23 -10.35
N GLY A 39 -2.85 2.31 -11.03
CA GLY A 39 -3.29 1.83 -12.34
C GLY A 39 -3.37 2.94 -13.39
N GLY A 40 -2.49 3.94 -13.32
CA GLY A 40 -2.50 5.07 -14.23
C GLY A 40 -3.40 6.22 -13.79
N GLU A 41 -4.08 6.09 -12.65
CA GLU A 41 -4.96 7.11 -12.10
C GLU A 41 -4.40 7.68 -10.79
N ARG A 42 -4.99 8.79 -10.35
CA ARG A 42 -4.60 9.41 -9.08
C ARG A 42 -4.98 8.50 -7.91
N PRO A 43 -4.08 8.23 -6.97
CA PRO A 43 -4.43 7.44 -5.79
C PRO A 43 -5.63 7.99 -5.02
N SER A 44 -5.76 9.31 -4.92
CA SER A 44 -6.87 9.94 -4.19
C SER A 44 -8.24 9.69 -4.82
N ALA A 45 -8.30 9.23 -6.08
CA ALA A 45 -9.54 8.86 -6.74
C ALA A 45 -9.99 7.43 -6.39
N LYS A 46 -9.15 6.68 -5.70
CA LYS A 46 -9.43 5.29 -5.31
C LYS A 46 -9.80 5.19 -3.85
N HIS A 47 -10.47 4.11 -3.52
CA HIS A 47 -10.95 3.88 -2.16
C HIS A 47 -10.98 2.39 -1.85
N THR A 48 -10.46 2.02 -0.70
CA THR A 48 -10.54 0.64 -0.20
C THR A 48 -10.25 0.61 1.30
N SER A 49 -10.90 -0.29 2.02
CA SER A 49 -10.59 -0.59 3.41
C SER A 49 -9.76 -1.87 3.53
N ASP A 50 -9.33 -2.42 2.42
CA ASP A 50 -8.61 -3.68 2.32
C ASP A 50 -7.11 -3.45 2.08
N TYR A 51 -6.40 -4.48 1.66
CA TYR A 51 -4.99 -4.40 1.34
C TYR A 51 -4.74 -3.80 -0.03
N ILE A 52 -3.65 -3.06 -0.16
CA ILE A 52 -3.11 -2.64 -1.46
C ILE A 52 -1.67 -3.10 -1.56
N ALA A 53 -1.16 -3.17 -2.78
CA ALA A 53 0.25 -3.48 -3.04
C ALA A 53 0.96 -2.22 -3.49
N VAL A 54 2.18 -1.98 -2.96
CA VAL A 54 3.04 -0.87 -3.35
C VAL A 54 4.23 -1.45 -4.13
N LEU A 55 4.39 -1.03 -5.37
CA LEU A 55 5.37 -1.59 -6.28
C LEU A 55 6.61 -0.68 -6.44
N PRO A 56 7.77 -1.26 -6.76
CA PRO A 56 9.01 -0.47 -6.89
C PRO A 56 9.00 0.61 -7.97
N ASP A 57 8.12 0.50 -8.97
CA ASP A 57 7.99 1.47 -10.05
C ASP A 57 7.06 2.65 -9.68
N LYS A 58 6.74 2.81 -8.40
CA LYS A 58 5.83 3.83 -7.89
C LYS A 58 4.40 3.65 -8.38
N THR A 59 3.94 2.42 -8.47
CA THR A 59 2.54 2.12 -8.74
C THR A 59 1.91 1.42 -7.55
N ILE A 60 0.60 1.57 -7.44
CA ILE A 60 -0.22 0.93 -6.40
C ILE A 60 -1.28 0.11 -7.12
N CYS A 61 -1.63 -1.04 -6.57
CA CYS A 61 -2.72 -1.85 -7.09
C CYS A 61 -3.47 -2.56 -5.97
N TYR A 62 -4.68 -3.02 -6.27
CA TYR A 62 -5.43 -3.84 -5.32
C TYR A 62 -4.77 -5.21 -5.20
N VAL A 63 -4.86 -5.79 -4.00
CA VAL A 63 -4.36 -7.12 -3.73
C VAL A 63 -5.46 -8.13 -4.11
N GLY A 64 -5.14 -9.02 -5.05
CA GLY A 64 -6.07 -10.08 -5.45
C GLY A 64 -6.08 -11.24 -4.47
N SER A 65 -6.89 -12.26 -4.76
CA SER A 65 -7.05 -13.42 -3.88
C SER A 65 -5.75 -14.18 -3.65
N ILE A 66 -4.88 -14.27 -4.65
CA ILE A 66 -3.57 -14.93 -4.49
C ILE A 66 -2.71 -14.16 -3.49
N GLY A 67 -2.72 -12.82 -3.56
CA GLY A 67 -1.99 -11.99 -2.62
C GLY A 67 -2.51 -12.13 -1.19
N ARG A 68 -3.82 -12.22 -1.01
CA ARG A 68 -4.43 -12.44 0.31
C ARG A 68 -4.05 -13.79 0.91
N ILE A 69 -3.96 -14.82 0.08
CA ILE A 69 -3.51 -16.15 0.52
C ILE A 69 -2.05 -16.06 0.97
N ALA A 70 -1.21 -15.36 0.24
CA ALA A 70 0.19 -15.18 0.60
C ALA A 70 0.33 -14.46 1.96
N ILE A 71 -0.48 -13.42 2.21
CA ILE A 71 -0.50 -12.73 3.50
C ILE A 71 -0.91 -13.68 4.61
N GLY A 72 -1.98 -14.42 4.41
CA GLY A 72 -2.52 -15.34 5.41
C GLY A 72 -1.60 -16.50 5.72
N SER A 73 -0.80 -16.97 4.77
CA SER A 73 0.13 -18.07 4.96
C SER A 73 1.48 -17.65 5.53
N GLY A 74 1.72 -16.33 5.67
CA GLY A 74 2.98 -15.83 6.19
C GLY A 74 4.17 -16.04 5.26
N ALA A 75 3.95 -15.88 3.95
CA ALA A 75 4.99 -16.07 2.94
C ALA A 75 6.19 -15.18 3.23
N GLU A 76 7.40 -15.73 3.12
CA GLU A 76 8.64 -15.02 3.46
C GLU A 76 8.93 -13.82 2.56
N ASN A 77 8.44 -13.84 1.33
CA ASN A 77 8.68 -12.76 0.38
C ASN A 77 7.60 -11.65 0.44
N VAL A 78 6.80 -11.65 1.51
CA VAL A 78 5.72 -10.67 1.69
C VAL A 78 6.00 -9.84 2.93
N LEU A 79 5.95 -8.51 2.78
CA LEU A 79 6.02 -7.56 3.88
C LEU A 79 4.66 -6.88 4.01
N VAL A 80 4.04 -6.99 5.17
CA VAL A 80 2.74 -6.36 5.43
C VAL A 80 2.94 -5.16 6.35
N ILE A 81 2.46 -4.01 5.92
CA ILE A 81 2.56 -2.76 6.67
C ILE A 81 1.16 -2.28 7.01
N ASP A 82 0.97 -1.86 8.26
CA ASP A 82 -0.29 -1.26 8.70
C ASP A 82 -0.25 0.24 8.39
N ALA A 83 -1.18 0.71 7.56
CA ALA A 83 -1.22 2.12 7.15
C ALA A 83 -1.41 3.05 8.36
N GLU A 84 -2.21 2.65 9.35
CA GLU A 84 -2.42 3.46 10.54
C GLU A 84 -1.12 3.65 11.31
N GLU A 85 -0.35 2.59 11.51
CA GLU A 85 0.96 2.67 12.17
C GLU A 85 1.94 3.53 11.36
N PHE A 86 1.93 3.34 10.04
CA PHE A 86 2.80 4.12 9.15
C PHE A 86 2.52 5.62 9.24
N LEU A 87 1.25 6.01 9.37
CA LEU A 87 0.83 7.41 9.38
C LEU A 87 1.01 8.09 10.75
N LYS A 88 1.33 7.36 11.79
CA LYS A 88 1.63 7.95 13.10
C LYS A 88 2.91 8.77 13.05
N PRO A 89 2.92 9.95 13.69
CA PRO A 89 4.13 10.78 13.72
C PRO A 89 5.26 10.15 14.51
#